data_49014fb3a21ca30937c171a20e5fecf2
#
_entry.id   49014fb3a21ca30937c171a20e5fecf2
#
_cell.length_a   1.000
_cell.length_b   1.000
_cell.length_c   1.000
_cell.angle_alpha   90.00
_cell.angle_beta   90.00
_cell.angle_gamma   90.00
#
_symmetry.space_group_name_H-M   'P 1'
#
loop_
_entity.id
_entity.type
_entity.pdbx_description
1 polymer ?
#
loop_
_entity_poly.entity_id
_entity_poly.type
_entity_poly.pdbx_seq_one_letter_code
_entity_poly.pdbx_strand_id
1 'polypeptide(L)'
;MACSFQLGLFNSGNITDNDNELLVKYLSNPNEYTNIIFTTLNGIDQRKKIVKCIKNNGNIINIPKMDKRTINSTLTSYLKSYDYSIDYNTINYIMDNSYGNLDIMFNELDKIMLYYSFPCHIKYEDVIYIVGEEKTSNNFAFVNAVIEKKLGLALRILKNLKIYKVEPTVLISLLAREYRLMYYVKNLYNKKSLNDIMSELKLMDWQVNKLYSNSMKYTNNELLKSLYDLCNIDLNIKKGYWDKDTSLYGFLMENCS
;
A
#
# COMPACT_ATOMS: atom_id res chain seq x y z
N MET A 1 0.07 27.19 -21.29
CA MET A 1 -0.85 26.14 -20.81
C MET A 1 -0.17 24.81 -20.93
N ALA A 2 0.25 24.23 -19.81
CA ALA A 2 0.85 22.87 -19.83
C ALA A 2 -0.30 21.85 -19.88
N CYS A 3 -0.49 21.18 -21.00
CA CYS A 3 -1.38 20.03 -21.10
C CYS A 3 -0.62 18.80 -20.60
N SER A 4 -0.83 18.42 -19.34
CA SER A 4 -0.35 17.15 -18.84
C SER A 4 -1.32 16.05 -19.32
N PHE A 5 -0.94 15.33 -20.36
CA PHE A 5 -1.58 14.06 -20.68
C PHE A 5 -0.99 12.99 -19.76
N GLN A 6 -1.73 12.62 -18.74
CA GLN A 6 -1.48 11.40 -18.02
C GLN A 6 -1.95 10.25 -18.92
N LEU A 7 -1.05 9.75 -19.76
CA LEU A 7 -1.27 8.51 -20.50
C LEU A 7 -1.27 7.38 -19.46
N GLY A 8 -2.48 6.89 -19.16
CA GLY A 8 -2.67 5.73 -18.31
C GLY A 8 -1.79 4.58 -18.76
N LEU A 9 -1.26 3.86 -17.78
CA LEU A 9 -0.54 2.58 -17.83
C LEU A 9 -0.44 2.00 -19.26
N PHE A 10 0.67 2.28 -19.92
CA PHE A 10 1.05 1.51 -21.08
C PHE A 10 1.45 0.09 -20.62
N ASN A 11 0.44 -0.77 -20.45
CA ASN A 11 0.68 -2.19 -20.47
C ASN A 11 1.20 -2.50 -21.88
N SER A 12 2.40 -3.03 -21.98
CA SER A 12 3.10 -3.35 -23.23
C SER A 12 2.35 -4.33 -24.15
N GLY A 13 1.10 -4.67 -23.83
CA GLY A 13 0.23 -5.56 -24.59
C GLY A 13 -0.77 -4.90 -25.54
N ASN A 14 -0.99 -3.57 -25.45
CA ASN A 14 -2.08 -2.91 -26.19
C ASN A 14 -1.63 -1.82 -27.17
N ILE A 15 -0.32 -1.59 -27.34
CA ILE A 15 0.17 -0.67 -28.39
C ILE A 15 0.61 -1.51 -29.57
N THR A 16 -0.05 -1.29 -30.70
CA THR A 16 0.34 -1.93 -31.95
C THR A 16 1.70 -1.39 -32.41
N ASP A 17 2.41 -2.13 -33.27
CA ASP A 17 3.67 -1.67 -33.83
C ASP A 17 3.50 -0.36 -34.62
N ASN A 18 2.38 -0.16 -35.28
CA ASN A 18 2.02 1.09 -35.95
C ASN A 18 1.92 2.29 -34.98
N ASP A 19 1.31 2.11 -33.79
CA ASP A 19 1.19 3.18 -32.79
C ASP A 19 2.59 3.57 -32.26
N ASN A 20 3.48 2.59 -32.09
CA ASN A 20 4.86 2.84 -31.71
C ASN A 20 5.62 3.67 -32.75
N GLU A 21 5.42 3.40 -34.05
CA GLU A 21 6.09 4.16 -35.14
C GLU A 21 5.56 5.61 -35.21
N LEU A 22 4.26 5.83 -35.06
CA LEU A 22 3.68 7.17 -35.02
C LEU A 22 4.20 7.97 -33.81
N LEU A 23 4.27 7.36 -32.63
CA LEU A 23 4.84 7.99 -31.44
C LEU A 23 6.32 8.33 -31.63
N VAL A 24 7.13 7.43 -32.17
CA VAL A 24 8.56 7.70 -32.49
C VAL A 24 8.69 8.85 -33.47
N LYS A 25 7.85 8.90 -34.50
CA LYS A 25 7.85 10.00 -35.50
C LYS A 25 7.51 11.34 -34.82
N TYR A 26 6.50 11.39 -33.97
CA TYR A 26 6.13 12.59 -33.22
C TYR A 26 7.24 13.03 -32.24
N LEU A 27 7.79 12.08 -31.47
CA LEU A 27 8.83 12.35 -30.48
C LEU A 27 10.19 12.77 -31.12
N SER A 28 10.40 12.47 -32.41
CA SER A 28 11.58 12.91 -33.13
C SER A 28 11.52 14.40 -33.53
N ASN A 29 10.32 14.97 -33.61
CA ASN A 29 10.09 16.39 -33.86
C ASN A 29 8.88 16.87 -33.08
N PRO A 30 8.99 16.98 -31.72
CA PRO A 30 7.87 17.34 -30.88
C PRO A 30 7.51 18.81 -31.05
N ASN A 31 6.23 19.12 -30.80
CA ASN A 31 5.77 20.51 -30.77
C ASN A 31 6.33 21.22 -29.53
N GLU A 32 6.86 22.43 -29.70
CA GLU A 32 7.48 23.25 -28.63
C GLU A 32 6.53 23.55 -27.45
N TYR A 33 5.22 23.54 -27.71
CA TYR A 33 4.19 23.84 -26.71
C TYR A 33 3.63 22.61 -26.01
N THR A 34 4.18 21.41 -26.28
CA THR A 34 3.64 20.15 -25.74
C THR A 34 4.65 19.47 -24.81
N ASN A 35 4.27 19.27 -23.57
CA ASN A 35 5.00 18.43 -22.61
C ASN A 35 4.30 17.05 -22.53
N ILE A 36 5.05 15.97 -22.81
CA ILE A 36 4.56 14.59 -22.70
C ILE A 36 5.30 13.90 -21.58
N ILE A 37 4.56 13.32 -20.62
CA ILE A 37 5.10 12.56 -19.51
C ILE A 37 4.63 11.12 -19.66
N PHE A 38 5.58 10.20 -19.84
CA PHE A 38 5.33 8.76 -19.84
C PHE A 38 5.66 8.20 -18.46
N THR A 39 4.73 7.45 -17.88
CA THR A 39 4.95 6.76 -16.60
C THR A 39 4.83 5.26 -16.76
N THR A 40 5.67 4.49 -16.07
CA THR A 40 5.61 3.04 -16.03
C THR A 40 5.96 2.54 -14.63
N LEU A 41 5.23 1.51 -14.18
CA LEU A 41 5.51 0.83 -12.91
C LEU A 41 6.54 -0.30 -13.05
N ASN A 42 6.79 -0.72 -14.29
CA ASN A 42 7.72 -1.81 -14.60
C ASN A 42 9.02 -1.24 -15.18
N GLY A 43 10.09 -2.05 -15.12
CA GLY A 43 11.35 -1.70 -15.76
C GLY A 43 11.16 -1.40 -17.25
N ILE A 44 11.97 -0.48 -17.78
CA ILE A 44 11.93 -0.06 -19.17
C ILE A 44 12.92 -0.89 -19.98
N ASP A 45 12.48 -1.53 -21.07
CA ASP A 45 13.40 -2.16 -22.03
C ASP A 45 14.08 -1.08 -22.88
N GLN A 46 15.32 -0.78 -22.54
CA GLN A 46 16.13 0.25 -23.20
C GLN A 46 16.46 -0.06 -24.68
N ARG A 47 16.18 -1.29 -25.17
CA ARG A 47 16.40 -1.69 -26.56
C ARG A 47 15.31 -1.18 -27.49
N LYS A 48 14.12 -0.88 -26.95
CA LYS A 48 12.96 -0.42 -27.74
C LYS A 48 13.23 0.93 -28.40
N LYS A 49 12.83 1.07 -29.67
CA LYS A 49 13.00 2.31 -30.47
C LYS A 49 12.42 3.54 -29.78
N ILE A 50 11.22 3.41 -29.19
CA ILE A 50 10.56 4.50 -28.47
C ILE A 50 11.38 4.98 -27.26
N VAL A 51 11.97 4.07 -26.49
CA VAL A 51 12.80 4.42 -25.32
C VAL A 51 14.07 5.16 -25.74
N LYS A 52 14.70 4.71 -26.85
CA LYS A 52 15.86 5.41 -27.42
C LYS A 52 15.48 6.81 -27.91
N CYS A 53 14.32 6.96 -28.54
CA CYS A 53 13.83 8.25 -29.00
C CYS A 53 13.56 9.21 -27.83
N ILE A 54 12.93 8.72 -26.77
CA ILE A 54 12.70 9.50 -25.53
C ILE A 54 14.03 9.92 -24.90
N LYS A 55 15.02 9.01 -24.85
CA LYS A 55 16.34 9.32 -24.28
C LYS A 55 17.10 10.39 -25.05
N ASN A 56 16.91 10.45 -26.37
CA ASN A 56 17.59 11.43 -27.22
C ASN A 56 16.95 12.81 -27.23
N ASN A 57 15.63 12.89 -27.04
CA ASN A 57 14.84 14.13 -27.14
C ASN A 57 14.21 14.57 -25.81
N GLY A 58 14.47 13.87 -24.73
CA GLY A 58 13.90 14.15 -23.42
C GLY A 58 14.70 13.52 -22.29
N ASN A 59 14.10 13.39 -21.12
CA ASN A 59 14.73 12.83 -19.92
C ASN A 59 14.04 11.56 -19.46
N ILE A 60 14.83 10.57 -19.05
CA ILE A 60 14.33 9.36 -18.38
C ILE A 60 14.70 9.48 -16.90
N ILE A 61 13.68 9.58 -16.04
CA ILE A 61 13.85 9.66 -14.60
C ILE A 61 13.51 8.28 -14.03
N ASN A 62 14.47 7.65 -13.38
CA ASN A 62 14.23 6.42 -12.62
C ASN A 62 13.89 6.79 -11.18
N ILE A 63 12.70 6.41 -10.74
CA ILE A 63 12.24 6.61 -9.35
C ILE A 63 12.32 5.25 -8.65
N PRO A 64 13.40 4.96 -7.92
CA PRO A 64 13.53 3.71 -7.18
C PRO A 64 12.52 3.68 -6.03
N LYS A 65 12.17 2.46 -5.57
CA LYS A 65 11.42 2.31 -4.33
C LYS A 65 12.25 2.90 -3.18
N MET A 66 11.63 3.75 -2.40
CA MET A 66 12.27 4.33 -1.22
C MET A 66 12.41 3.27 -0.13
N ASP A 67 13.57 3.23 0.52
CA ASP A 67 13.76 2.47 1.75
C ASP A 67 13.12 3.21 2.95
N LYS A 68 13.04 2.52 4.10
CA LYS A 68 12.44 3.08 5.32
C LYS A 68 13.10 4.38 5.77
N ARG A 69 14.43 4.50 5.61
CA ARG A 69 15.20 5.69 6.00
C ARG A 69 14.87 6.87 5.10
N THR A 70 14.83 6.64 3.80
CA THR A 70 14.48 7.66 2.80
C THR A 70 13.06 8.16 3.00
N ILE A 71 12.09 7.25 3.25
CA ILE A 71 10.71 7.65 3.56
C ILE A 71 10.69 8.53 4.82
N ASN A 72 11.32 8.09 5.90
CA ASN A 72 11.37 8.84 7.15
C ASN A 72 11.97 10.25 6.94
N SER A 73 13.11 10.34 6.26
CA SER A 73 13.74 11.64 5.97
C SER A 73 12.86 12.53 5.09
N THR A 74 12.15 11.96 4.12
CA THR A 74 11.23 12.69 3.24
C THR A 74 10.06 13.26 4.04
N LEU A 75 9.40 12.45 4.87
CA LEU A 75 8.28 12.89 5.72
C LEU A 75 8.73 13.94 6.75
N THR A 76 9.90 13.74 7.36
CA THR A 76 10.47 14.72 8.29
C THR A 76 10.81 16.04 7.61
N SER A 77 11.36 15.99 6.38
CA SER A 77 11.67 17.20 5.59
C SER A 77 10.40 17.91 5.17
N TYR A 78 9.35 17.16 4.82
CA TYR A 78 8.04 17.71 4.50
C TYR A 78 7.46 18.51 5.68
N LEU A 79 7.42 17.93 6.88
CA LEU A 79 6.96 18.61 8.08
C LEU A 79 7.82 19.84 8.42
N LYS A 80 9.14 19.73 8.28
CA LYS A 80 10.06 20.87 8.51
C LYS A 80 9.83 22.03 7.56
N SER A 81 9.39 21.79 6.33
CA SER A 81 9.07 22.87 5.37
C SER A 81 7.86 23.71 5.81
N TYR A 82 7.08 23.22 6.75
CA TYR A 82 5.97 23.92 7.41
C TYR A 82 6.25 24.23 8.89
N ASP A 83 7.54 24.20 9.30
CA ASP A 83 8.01 24.48 10.67
C ASP A 83 7.47 23.51 11.75
N TYR A 84 6.98 22.32 11.36
CA TYR A 84 6.62 21.26 12.30
C TYR A 84 7.80 20.34 12.59
N SER A 85 7.78 19.73 13.80
CA SER A 85 8.73 18.68 14.19
C SER A 85 7.99 17.47 14.71
N ILE A 86 8.61 16.28 14.59
CA ILE A 86 8.02 15.00 14.96
C ILE A 86 9.10 14.02 15.39
N ASP A 87 8.78 13.13 16.34
CA ASP A 87 9.68 12.08 16.78
C ASP A 87 9.73 10.91 15.80
N TYR A 88 10.87 10.20 15.79
CA TYR A 88 11.08 9.02 14.96
C TYR A 88 10.04 7.92 15.19
N ASN A 89 9.63 7.68 16.44
CA ASN A 89 8.62 6.68 16.78
C ASN A 89 7.24 7.04 16.22
N THR A 90 6.91 8.33 16.25
CA THR A 90 5.65 8.87 15.72
C THR A 90 5.57 8.73 14.20
N ILE A 91 6.66 9.04 13.48
CA ILE A 91 6.73 8.79 12.03
C ILE A 91 6.62 7.29 11.72
N ASN A 92 7.31 6.44 12.46
CA ASN A 92 7.19 4.99 12.24
C ASN A 92 5.76 4.49 12.43
N TYR A 93 5.03 5.01 13.41
CA TYR A 93 3.62 4.69 13.60
C TYR A 93 2.78 5.05 12.35
N ILE A 94 2.97 6.24 11.77
CA ILE A 94 2.30 6.65 10.53
C ILE A 94 2.69 5.71 9.38
N MET A 95 3.96 5.41 9.21
CA MET A 95 4.46 4.50 8.17
C MET A 95 3.85 3.10 8.29
N ASP A 96 3.80 2.55 9.50
CA ASP A 96 3.28 1.21 9.77
C ASP A 96 1.77 1.11 9.52
N ASN A 97 1.03 2.19 9.74
CA ASN A 97 -0.41 2.27 9.48
C ASN A 97 -0.76 2.65 8.03
N SER A 98 0.22 3.13 7.26
CA SER A 98 0.02 3.51 5.85
C SER A 98 0.46 2.43 4.85
N TYR A 99 0.93 1.28 5.31
CA TYR A 99 1.35 0.12 4.49
C TYR A 99 2.35 0.47 3.37
N GLY A 100 3.20 1.46 3.61
CA GLY A 100 4.19 1.91 2.63
C GLY A 100 3.62 2.76 1.49
N ASN A 101 2.35 3.17 1.57
CA ASN A 101 1.76 4.10 0.61
C ASN A 101 2.07 5.54 1.01
N LEU A 102 2.90 6.21 0.20
CA LEU A 102 3.34 7.58 0.45
C LEU A 102 2.19 8.59 0.42
N ASP A 103 1.22 8.42 -0.47
CA ASP A 103 0.08 9.34 -0.57
C ASP A 103 -0.75 9.31 0.72
N ILE A 104 -0.94 8.12 1.30
CA ILE A 104 -1.61 7.98 2.60
C ILE A 104 -0.78 8.67 3.68
N MET A 105 0.54 8.47 3.72
CA MET A 105 1.41 9.11 4.71
C MET A 105 1.34 10.63 4.66
N PHE A 106 1.42 11.22 3.48
CA PHE A 106 1.31 12.67 3.30
C PHE A 106 -0.06 13.19 3.71
N ASN A 107 -1.15 12.53 3.32
CA ASN A 107 -2.50 12.89 3.74
C ASN A 107 -2.66 12.84 5.27
N GLU A 108 -2.05 11.85 5.94
CA GLU A 108 -2.05 11.78 7.39
C GLU A 108 -1.28 12.96 8.02
N LEU A 109 -0.12 13.32 7.46
CA LEU A 109 0.64 14.49 7.92
C LEU A 109 -0.13 15.80 7.73
N ASP A 110 -0.80 15.96 6.59
CA ASP A 110 -1.63 17.14 6.31
C ASP A 110 -2.77 17.27 7.32
N LYS A 111 -3.46 16.19 7.65
CA LYS A 111 -4.49 16.19 8.69
C LYS A 111 -3.93 16.57 10.07
N ILE A 112 -2.79 16.02 10.43
CA ILE A 112 -2.12 16.34 11.69
C ILE A 112 -1.77 17.83 11.74
N MET A 113 -1.21 18.40 10.67
CA MET A 113 -0.92 19.82 10.59
C MET A 113 -2.18 20.67 10.70
N LEU A 114 -3.28 20.27 10.06
CA LEU A 114 -4.57 20.93 10.17
C LEU A 114 -5.14 20.89 11.60
N TYR A 115 -4.98 19.78 12.31
CA TYR A 115 -5.44 19.63 13.70
C TYR A 115 -4.73 20.63 14.63
N TYR A 116 -3.42 20.78 14.49
CA TYR A 116 -2.65 21.70 15.34
C TYR A 116 -2.86 23.17 14.96
N SER A 117 -3.20 23.48 13.71
CA SER A 117 -3.44 24.84 13.20
C SER A 117 -2.24 25.79 13.26
N PHE A 118 -1.15 25.45 13.90
CA PHE A 118 0.09 26.24 14.02
C PHE A 118 1.31 25.33 14.20
N PRO A 119 2.51 25.77 13.73
CA PRO A 119 3.73 24.98 13.83
C PRO A 119 4.09 24.63 15.26
N CYS A 120 4.35 23.33 15.50
CA CYS A 120 4.71 22.82 16.83
C CYS A 120 5.43 21.47 16.73
N HIS A 121 5.77 20.91 17.89
CA HIS A 121 6.20 19.51 17.99
C HIS A 121 4.99 18.58 18.07
N ILE A 122 4.88 17.67 17.10
CA ILE A 122 3.76 16.72 16.98
C ILE A 122 3.94 15.61 18.02
N LYS A 123 2.96 15.43 18.89
CA LYS A 123 2.96 14.42 19.95
C LYS A 123 2.42 13.08 19.47
N TYR A 124 3.00 12.01 19.98
CA TYR A 124 2.60 10.63 19.62
C TYR A 124 1.14 10.33 19.94
N GLU A 125 0.66 10.79 21.10
CA GLU A 125 -0.71 10.59 21.57
C GLU A 125 -1.74 11.23 20.61
N ASP A 126 -1.45 12.43 20.12
CA ASP A 126 -2.33 13.14 19.19
C ASP A 126 -2.37 12.44 17.83
N VAL A 127 -1.23 11.90 17.37
CA VAL A 127 -1.17 11.14 16.13
C VAL A 127 -1.99 9.86 16.22
N ILE A 128 -1.93 9.12 17.34
CA ILE A 128 -2.78 7.94 17.56
C ILE A 128 -4.26 8.31 17.46
N TYR A 129 -4.64 9.44 18.05
CA TYR A 129 -6.02 9.92 18.01
C TYR A 129 -6.45 10.30 16.59
N ILE A 130 -5.65 11.11 15.89
CA ILE A 130 -5.98 11.64 14.57
C ILE A 130 -5.94 10.56 13.49
N VAL A 131 -4.86 9.79 13.43
CA VAL A 131 -4.63 8.73 12.42
C VAL A 131 -5.55 7.53 12.66
N GLY A 132 -5.96 7.31 13.92
CA GLY A 132 -6.88 6.23 14.29
C GLY A 132 -8.33 6.44 13.85
N GLU A 133 -8.73 7.65 13.46
CA GLU A 133 -10.14 7.95 13.13
C GLU A 133 -10.52 7.78 11.66
N GLU A 134 -9.57 7.62 10.71
CA GLU A 134 -9.90 7.48 9.29
C GLU A 134 -10.19 6.04 8.83
N LYS A 135 -11.09 5.93 7.83
CA LYS A 135 -11.53 4.65 7.23
C LYS A 135 -10.38 3.76 6.78
N THR A 136 -9.35 4.32 6.17
CA THR A 136 -8.25 3.54 5.58
C THR A 136 -7.27 3.06 6.65
N SER A 137 -6.90 3.91 7.59
CA SER A 137 -6.04 3.51 8.71
C SER A 137 -6.77 2.57 9.68
N ASN A 138 -8.09 2.72 9.84
CA ASN A 138 -8.92 1.81 10.61
C ASN A 138 -9.05 0.41 9.99
N ASN A 139 -9.11 0.29 8.66
CA ASN A 139 -9.11 -1.02 7.99
C ASN A 139 -7.84 -1.81 8.31
N PHE A 140 -6.72 -1.15 8.33
CA PHE A 140 -5.43 -1.77 8.62
C PHE A 140 -5.22 -2.03 10.11
N ALA A 141 -5.69 -1.12 10.96
CA ALA A 141 -5.74 -1.36 12.41
C ALA A 141 -6.61 -2.57 12.74
N PHE A 142 -7.73 -2.76 12.03
CA PHE A 142 -8.56 -3.95 12.12
C PHE A 142 -7.79 -5.22 11.73
N VAL A 143 -7.16 -5.23 10.55
CA VAL A 143 -6.36 -6.37 10.10
C VAL A 143 -5.25 -6.72 11.09
N ASN A 144 -4.51 -5.72 11.59
CA ASN A 144 -3.48 -5.94 12.61
C ASN A 144 -4.06 -6.54 13.89
N ALA A 145 -5.20 -6.03 14.38
CA ALA A 145 -5.84 -6.57 15.58
C ALA A 145 -6.25 -8.04 15.42
N VAL A 146 -6.74 -8.42 14.23
CA VAL A 146 -7.08 -9.81 13.90
C VAL A 146 -5.82 -10.68 13.86
N ILE A 147 -4.78 -10.26 13.16
CA ILE A 147 -3.51 -10.98 13.07
C ILE A 147 -2.82 -11.13 14.44
N GLU A 148 -3.00 -10.17 15.32
CA GLU A 148 -2.50 -10.23 16.70
C GLU A 148 -3.41 -11.03 17.64
N LYS A 149 -4.50 -11.61 17.14
CA LYS A 149 -5.52 -12.36 17.91
C LYS A 149 -6.14 -11.53 19.04
N LYS A 150 -6.28 -10.21 18.83
CA LYS A 150 -6.87 -9.27 19.80
C LYS A 150 -8.36 -9.07 19.50
N LEU A 151 -9.19 -10.09 19.78
CA LEU A 151 -10.62 -10.12 19.45
C LEU A 151 -11.37 -8.86 19.91
N GLY A 152 -11.22 -8.47 21.18
CA GLY A 152 -11.91 -7.30 21.74
C GLY A 152 -11.56 -5.99 21.00
N LEU A 153 -10.30 -5.82 20.61
CA LEU A 153 -9.85 -4.67 19.81
C LEU A 153 -10.42 -4.73 18.39
N ALA A 154 -10.35 -5.91 17.74
CA ALA A 154 -10.88 -6.11 16.39
C ALA A 154 -12.38 -5.79 16.32
N LEU A 155 -13.17 -6.27 17.28
CA LEU A 155 -14.61 -6.00 17.35
C LEU A 155 -14.92 -4.51 17.58
N ARG A 156 -14.16 -3.84 18.43
CA ARG A 156 -14.32 -2.39 18.67
C ARG A 156 -14.03 -1.59 17.39
N ILE A 157 -12.95 -1.92 16.68
CA ILE A 157 -12.60 -1.26 15.43
C ILE A 157 -13.66 -1.57 14.35
N LEU A 158 -14.12 -2.82 14.25
CA LEU A 158 -15.16 -3.22 13.30
C LEU A 158 -16.47 -2.44 13.53
N LYS A 159 -16.85 -2.20 14.77
CA LYS A 159 -18.02 -1.37 15.10
C LYS A 159 -17.88 0.05 14.54
N ASN A 160 -16.71 0.66 14.69
CA ASN A 160 -16.43 1.99 14.13
C ASN A 160 -16.45 1.96 12.58
N LEU A 161 -15.82 0.96 11.97
CA LEU A 161 -15.81 0.80 10.51
C LEU A 161 -17.23 0.69 9.93
N LYS A 162 -18.16 0.05 10.65
CA LYS A 162 -19.59 0.00 10.27
C LYS A 162 -20.25 1.37 10.27
N ILE A 163 -19.95 2.22 11.24
CA ILE A 163 -20.47 3.61 11.29
C ILE A 163 -20.03 4.37 10.02
N TYR A 164 -18.81 4.13 9.57
CA TYR A 164 -18.27 4.73 8.35
C TYR A 164 -18.69 4.00 7.06
N LYS A 165 -19.61 3.01 7.15
CA LYS A 165 -20.11 2.23 6.00
C LYS A 165 -19.00 1.53 5.20
N VAL A 166 -17.96 1.05 5.88
CA VAL A 166 -16.94 0.19 5.25
C VAL A 166 -17.56 -1.18 4.97
N GLU A 167 -17.45 -1.62 3.72
CA GLU A 167 -18.00 -2.91 3.30
C GLU A 167 -17.20 -4.08 3.90
N PRO A 168 -17.85 -5.08 4.53
CA PRO A 168 -17.17 -6.24 5.10
C PRO A 168 -16.32 -7.03 4.10
N THR A 169 -16.72 -7.06 2.83
CA THR A 169 -15.98 -7.73 1.74
C THR A 169 -14.60 -7.11 1.50
N VAL A 170 -14.44 -5.80 1.73
CA VAL A 170 -13.13 -5.13 1.69
C VAL A 170 -12.22 -5.65 2.82
N LEU A 171 -12.77 -5.79 4.04
CA LEU A 171 -12.01 -6.30 5.19
C LEU A 171 -11.63 -7.76 5.02
N ILE A 172 -12.53 -8.59 4.48
CA ILE A 172 -12.27 -10.00 4.13
C ILE A 172 -11.11 -10.09 3.12
N SER A 173 -11.14 -9.26 2.08
CA SER A 173 -10.08 -9.23 1.06
C SER A 173 -8.72 -8.80 1.62
N LEU A 174 -8.71 -7.82 2.53
CA LEU A 174 -7.49 -7.36 3.20
C LEU A 174 -6.91 -8.44 4.13
N LEU A 175 -7.76 -9.13 4.90
CA LEU A 175 -7.35 -10.25 5.74
C LEU A 175 -6.77 -11.39 4.89
N ALA A 176 -7.45 -11.78 3.82
CA ALA A 176 -6.97 -12.84 2.91
C ALA A 176 -5.62 -12.48 2.29
N ARG A 177 -5.43 -11.21 1.90
CA ARG A 177 -4.13 -10.72 1.42
C ARG A 177 -3.04 -10.86 2.47
N GLU A 178 -3.31 -10.45 3.71
CA GLU A 178 -2.32 -10.47 4.79
C GLU A 178 -1.94 -11.91 5.17
N TYR A 179 -2.91 -12.82 5.38
CA TYR A 179 -2.64 -14.24 5.64
C TYR A 179 -1.84 -14.89 4.53
N ARG A 180 -2.15 -14.60 3.27
CA ARG A 180 -1.39 -15.10 2.11
C ARG A 180 0.04 -14.60 2.11
N LEU A 181 0.28 -13.31 2.37
CA LEU A 181 1.63 -12.75 2.44
C LEU A 181 2.42 -13.35 3.61
N MET A 182 1.80 -13.51 4.78
CA MET A 182 2.43 -14.18 5.92
C MET A 182 2.83 -15.63 5.58
N TYR A 183 1.97 -16.38 4.91
CA TYR A 183 2.27 -17.73 4.48
C TYR A 183 3.47 -17.79 3.51
N TYR A 184 3.48 -16.92 2.50
CA TYR A 184 4.60 -16.85 1.55
C TYR A 184 5.89 -16.44 2.24
N VAL A 185 5.89 -15.37 3.01
CA VAL A 185 7.09 -14.89 3.71
C VAL A 185 7.62 -15.95 4.65
N LYS A 186 6.78 -16.62 5.46
CA LYS A 186 7.18 -17.68 6.37
C LYS A 186 7.91 -18.83 5.66
N ASN A 187 7.42 -19.23 4.48
CA ASN A 187 8.00 -20.35 3.73
C ASN A 187 9.22 -19.96 2.88
N LEU A 188 9.40 -18.69 2.56
CA LEU A 188 10.51 -18.20 1.74
C LEU A 188 11.68 -17.66 2.57
N TYR A 189 11.43 -17.16 3.78
CA TYR A 189 12.39 -16.40 4.59
C TYR A 189 13.73 -17.12 4.81
N ASN A 190 13.70 -18.44 5.01
CA ASN A 190 14.90 -19.25 5.21
C ASN A 190 15.42 -19.92 3.91
N LYS A 191 14.78 -19.68 2.76
CA LYS A 191 15.10 -20.32 1.48
C LYS A 191 15.62 -19.35 0.44
N LYS A 192 15.30 -18.06 0.57
CA LYS A 192 15.67 -17.01 -0.37
C LYS A 192 16.29 -15.82 0.37
N SER A 193 17.07 -15.02 -0.35
CA SER A 193 17.56 -13.76 0.21
C SER A 193 16.41 -12.77 0.46
N LEU A 194 16.60 -11.85 1.40
CA LEU A 194 15.61 -10.80 1.67
C LEU A 194 15.28 -9.99 0.40
N ASN A 195 16.30 -9.69 -0.41
CA ASN A 195 16.13 -8.95 -1.67
C ASN A 195 15.26 -9.71 -2.69
N ASP A 196 15.41 -11.04 -2.78
CA ASP A 196 14.59 -11.86 -3.68
C ASP A 196 13.13 -11.86 -3.22
N ILE A 197 12.88 -11.99 -1.91
CA ILE A 197 11.52 -11.94 -1.33
C ILE A 197 10.88 -10.58 -1.58
N MET A 198 11.62 -9.49 -1.34
CA MET A 198 11.15 -8.12 -1.60
C MET A 198 10.76 -7.92 -3.06
N SER A 199 11.59 -8.42 -3.98
CA SER A 199 11.38 -8.32 -5.42
C SER A 199 10.16 -9.13 -5.87
N GLU A 200 10.04 -10.39 -5.42
CA GLU A 200 8.97 -11.30 -5.78
C GLU A 200 7.60 -10.85 -5.27
N LEU A 201 7.53 -10.43 -4.01
CA LEU A 201 6.30 -9.98 -3.37
C LEU A 201 6.02 -8.49 -3.56
N LYS A 202 6.95 -7.74 -4.16
CA LYS A 202 6.91 -6.28 -4.34
C LYS A 202 6.73 -5.53 -3.02
N LEU A 203 7.38 -6.01 -1.97
CA LEU A 203 7.36 -5.46 -0.62
C LEU A 203 8.66 -4.75 -0.29
N MET A 204 8.62 -3.89 0.74
CA MET A 204 9.81 -3.29 1.35
C MET A 204 10.38 -4.23 2.43
N ASP A 205 11.66 -4.06 2.80
CA ASP A 205 12.36 -4.85 3.82
C ASP A 205 11.59 -4.93 5.14
N TRP A 206 11.16 -3.78 5.65
CA TRP A 206 10.42 -3.68 6.91
C TRP A 206 9.03 -4.36 6.85
N GLN A 207 8.37 -4.36 5.68
CA GLN A 207 7.12 -5.08 5.48
C GLN A 207 7.34 -6.59 5.53
N VAL A 208 8.39 -7.09 4.87
CA VAL A 208 8.77 -8.51 4.92
C VAL A 208 9.08 -8.93 6.35
N ASN A 209 9.87 -8.13 7.09
CA ASN A 209 10.22 -8.42 8.48
C ASN A 209 8.99 -8.41 9.42
N LYS A 210 8.06 -7.46 9.23
CA LYS A 210 6.79 -7.41 9.98
C LYS A 210 5.93 -8.64 9.71
N LEU A 211 5.76 -8.99 8.42
CA LEU A 211 5.01 -10.19 8.02
C LEU A 211 5.63 -11.46 8.57
N TYR A 212 6.97 -11.58 8.52
CA TYR A 212 7.67 -12.72 9.10
C TYR A 212 7.43 -12.81 10.61
N SER A 213 7.63 -11.73 11.35
CA SER A 213 7.37 -11.68 12.79
C SER A 213 5.92 -12.07 13.14
N ASN A 214 4.95 -11.56 12.39
CA ASN A 214 3.54 -11.93 12.59
C ASN A 214 3.28 -13.40 12.24
N SER A 215 3.89 -13.91 11.17
CA SER A 215 3.73 -15.30 10.73
C SER A 215 4.24 -16.32 11.74
N MET A 216 5.18 -15.95 12.60
CA MET A 216 5.72 -16.84 13.65
C MET A 216 4.71 -17.15 14.76
N LYS A 217 3.63 -16.35 14.86
CA LYS A 217 2.51 -16.62 15.80
C LYS A 217 1.56 -17.71 15.32
N TYR A 218 1.74 -18.20 14.10
CA TYR A 218 0.87 -19.18 13.44
C TYR A 218 1.65 -20.37 12.93
N THR A 219 1.05 -21.53 12.92
CA THR A 219 1.52 -22.66 12.12
C THR A 219 1.17 -22.48 10.65
N ASN A 220 1.84 -23.21 9.74
CA ASN A 220 1.46 -23.19 8.32
C ASN A 220 0.02 -23.65 8.09
N ASN A 221 -0.44 -24.63 8.88
CA ASN A 221 -1.81 -25.16 8.77
C ASN A 221 -2.84 -24.11 9.21
N GLU A 222 -2.59 -23.35 10.26
CA GLU A 222 -3.47 -22.25 10.69
C GLU A 222 -3.57 -21.17 9.61
N LEU A 223 -2.44 -20.76 9.01
CA LEU A 223 -2.44 -19.77 7.94
C LEU A 223 -3.24 -20.26 6.71
N LEU A 224 -3.06 -21.52 6.31
CA LEU A 224 -3.80 -22.11 5.20
C LEU A 224 -5.29 -22.27 5.52
N LYS A 225 -5.64 -22.67 6.75
CA LYS A 225 -7.03 -22.78 7.20
C LYS A 225 -7.71 -21.39 7.13
N SER A 226 -7.09 -20.36 7.70
CA SER A 226 -7.65 -19.00 7.68
C SER A 226 -7.85 -18.49 6.25
N LEU A 227 -6.91 -18.81 5.33
CA LEU A 227 -7.05 -18.47 3.90
C LEU A 227 -8.22 -19.22 3.26
N TYR A 228 -8.36 -20.50 3.53
CA TYR A 228 -9.45 -21.31 3.00
C TYR A 228 -10.80 -20.82 3.48
N ASP A 229 -10.91 -20.51 4.78
CA ASP A 229 -12.14 -20.00 5.38
C ASP A 229 -12.54 -18.64 4.78
N LEU A 230 -11.58 -17.71 4.62
CA LEU A 230 -11.82 -16.42 3.98
C LEU A 230 -12.22 -16.55 2.50
N CYS A 231 -11.61 -17.49 1.76
CA CYS A 231 -12.01 -17.77 0.38
C CYS A 231 -13.44 -18.34 0.29
N ASN A 232 -13.82 -19.24 1.19
CA ASN A 232 -15.17 -19.78 1.26
C ASN A 232 -16.19 -18.70 1.63
N ILE A 233 -15.87 -17.83 2.57
CA ILE A 233 -16.71 -16.70 2.97
C ILE A 233 -16.94 -15.78 1.76
N ASP A 234 -15.88 -15.35 1.09
CA ASP A 234 -15.96 -14.47 -0.09
C ASP A 234 -16.83 -15.09 -1.21
N LEU A 235 -16.60 -16.40 -1.49
CA LEU A 235 -17.34 -17.14 -2.50
C LEU A 235 -18.84 -17.21 -2.19
N ASN A 236 -19.19 -17.56 -0.94
CA ASN A 236 -20.59 -17.72 -0.54
C ASN A 236 -21.32 -16.41 -0.41
N ILE A 237 -20.64 -15.31 -0.03
CA ILE A 237 -21.21 -13.96 -0.09
C ILE A 237 -21.50 -13.57 -1.54
N LYS A 238 -20.58 -13.79 -2.48
CA LYS A 238 -20.75 -13.47 -3.90
C LYS A 238 -21.87 -14.30 -4.57
N LYS A 239 -22.12 -15.50 -4.08
CA LYS A 239 -23.24 -16.34 -4.51
C LYS A 239 -24.58 -15.99 -3.84
N GLY A 240 -24.56 -15.06 -2.86
CA GLY A 240 -25.76 -14.66 -2.11
C GLY A 240 -26.22 -15.69 -1.06
N TYR A 241 -25.39 -16.68 -0.73
CA TYR A 241 -25.75 -17.69 0.26
C TYR A 241 -25.53 -17.25 1.69
N TRP A 242 -24.54 -16.38 1.93
CA TRP A 242 -24.14 -15.93 3.25
C TRP A 242 -24.21 -14.43 3.39
N ASP A 243 -24.65 -13.98 4.57
CA ASP A 243 -24.61 -12.57 4.94
C ASP A 243 -23.17 -12.15 5.24
N LYS A 244 -22.76 -11.00 4.69
CA LYS A 244 -21.39 -10.50 4.76
C LYS A 244 -20.95 -10.14 6.16
N ASP A 245 -21.86 -9.57 6.97
CA ASP A 245 -21.57 -9.15 8.34
C ASP A 245 -21.42 -10.36 9.24
N THR A 246 -22.41 -11.24 9.23
CA THR A 246 -22.42 -12.46 10.04
C THR A 246 -21.22 -13.35 9.76
N SER A 247 -20.84 -13.47 8.49
CA SER A 247 -19.68 -14.28 8.08
C SER A 247 -18.37 -13.71 8.61
N LEU A 248 -18.19 -12.38 8.55
CA LEU A 248 -16.99 -11.74 9.11
C LEU A 248 -16.92 -11.91 10.63
N TYR A 249 -18.06 -11.75 11.34
CA TYR A 249 -18.10 -12.00 12.81
C TYR A 249 -17.75 -13.46 13.14
N GLY A 250 -18.31 -14.44 12.41
CA GLY A 250 -17.99 -15.85 12.59
C GLY A 250 -16.49 -16.13 12.45
N PHE A 251 -15.87 -15.58 11.37
CA PHE A 251 -14.43 -15.68 11.17
C PHE A 251 -13.62 -15.13 12.34
N LEU A 252 -13.99 -13.96 12.87
CA LEU A 252 -13.29 -13.36 14.00
C LEU A 252 -13.38 -14.22 15.26
N MET A 253 -14.56 -14.78 15.55
CA MET A 253 -14.76 -15.64 16.71
C MET A 253 -13.94 -16.93 16.63
N GLU A 254 -13.79 -17.52 15.44
CA GLU A 254 -13.04 -18.75 15.27
C GLU A 254 -11.51 -18.55 15.25
N ASN A 255 -11.04 -17.41 14.73
CA ASN A 255 -9.61 -17.18 14.49
C ASN A 255 -8.90 -16.29 15.52
N CYS A 256 -9.65 -15.56 16.36
CA CYS A 256 -9.08 -14.66 17.38
C CYS A 256 -9.36 -15.13 18.82
N SER A 257 -10.07 -16.26 19.00
CA SER A 257 -10.31 -16.83 20.35
C SER A 257 -9.12 -17.64 20.86
#